data_5e585e2d6c4e4bb54a699efee09574ec
#
_entry.id   5e585e2d6c4e4bb54a699efee09574ec
#
_cell.length_a   1.000
_cell.length_b   1.000
_cell.length_c   1.000
_cell.angle_alpha   90.00
_cell.angle_beta   90.00
_cell.angle_gamma   90.00
#
_symmetry.space_group_name_H-M   'P 1'
#
loop_
_entity.id
_entity.type
_entity.pdbx_description
1 polymer ?
#
loop_
_entity_poly.entity_id
_entity_poly.type
_entity_poly.pdbx_seq_one_letter_code
_entity_poly.pdbx_strand_id
1 'polypeptide(L)'
;MHPEFRQRLPILALVVAISIVTFADWFIGLVALQAVPFELTLAWKQLLAGSGNGETFATLLTSLSVALLHSDAIHLIWNMIFFWIFGVAVLEIIGWRWTLAVLLLGTIGATAGYVLTDPYETIPMVGASGAVRGFQGAFLGLAVQKSQPASYIWPVARPVSPAELCAVGVFGVMMDFMGITSEAASNVAFAAHLGGFFTGMVLVFFRRA
;
A
#
# COMPACT_ATOMS: atom_id res chain seq x y z
N MET A 1 -4.75 25.50 -15.38
CA MET A 1 -4.71 24.08 -14.97
C MET A 1 -6.14 23.59 -14.82
N HIS A 2 -6.51 22.51 -15.55
CA HIS A 2 -7.87 21.96 -15.54
C HIS A 2 -8.31 21.58 -14.12
N PRO A 3 -9.55 21.86 -13.68
CA PRO A 3 -10.00 21.59 -12.31
C PRO A 3 -9.79 20.14 -11.86
N GLU A 4 -10.02 19.18 -12.75
CA GLU A 4 -9.81 17.75 -12.48
C GLU A 4 -8.36 17.41 -12.16
N PHE A 5 -7.39 18.05 -12.83
CA PHE A 5 -5.98 17.83 -12.53
C PHE A 5 -5.60 18.33 -11.14
N ARG A 6 -6.19 19.46 -10.69
CA ARG A 6 -5.94 19.97 -9.34
C ARG A 6 -6.35 18.99 -8.24
N GLN A 7 -7.44 18.27 -8.45
CA GLN A 7 -7.92 17.29 -7.47
C GLN A 7 -6.95 16.10 -7.33
N ARG A 8 -6.19 15.76 -8.36
CA ARG A 8 -5.23 14.64 -8.40
C ARG A 8 -3.84 14.98 -7.88
N LEU A 9 -3.55 16.27 -7.64
CA LEU A 9 -2.25 16.73 -7.16
C LEU A 9 -1.76 16.00 -5.89
N PRO A 10 -2.60 15.64 -4.90
CA PRO A 10 -2.14 14.91 -3.73
C PRO A 10 -1.51 13.55 -4.08
N ILE A 11 -2.12 12.79 -5.01
CA ILE A 11 -1.57 11.50 -5.44
C ILE A 11 -0.28 11.71 -6.24
N LEU A 12 -0.24 12.69 -7.13
CA LEU A 12 0.98 13.01 -7.87
C LEU A 12 2.13 13.40 -6.93
N ALA A 13 1.85 14.22 -5.93
CA ALA A 13 2.84 14.63 -4.93
C ALA A 13 3.40 13.42 -4.16
N LEU A 14 2.54 12.45 -3.80
CA LEU A 14 2.96 11.21 -3.14
C LEU A 14 3.83 10.35 -4.08
N VAL A 15 3.43 10.17 -5.34
CA VAL A 15 4.22 9.44 -6.34
C VAL A 15 5.61 10.05 -6.48
N VAL A 16 5.69 11.38 -6.60
CA VAL A 16 6.97 12.10 -6.71
C VAL A 16 7.79 11.95 -5.43
N ALA A 17 7.18 12.13 -4.26
CA ALA A 17 7.87 12.01 -2.97
C ALA A 17 8.43 10.61 -2.75
N ILE A 18 7.64 9.56 -3.00
CA ILE A 18 8.08 8.16 -2.91
C ILE A 18 9.26 7.92 -3.86
N SER A 19 9.14 8.38 -5.11
CA SER A 19 10.22 8.22 -6.09
C SER A 19 11.51 8.91 -5.66
N ILE A 20 11.43 10.14 -5.13
CA ILE A 20 12.60 10.89 -4.63
C ILE A 20 13.26 10.13 -3.47
N VAL A 21 12.48 9.66 -2.49
CA VAL A 21 13.02 8.93 -1.33
C VAL A 21 13.65 7.61 -1.77
N THR A 22 12.99 6.86 -2.67
CA THR A 22 13.56 5.63 -3.23
C THR A 22 14.89 5.90 -3.95
N PHE A 23 14.95 6.94 -4.79
CA PHE A 23 16.22 7.30 -5.45
C PHE A 23 17.29 7.69 -4.44
N ALA A 24 16.95 8.45 -3.40
CA ALA A 24 17.89 8.78 -2.33
C ALA A 24 18.40 7.52 -1.62
N ASP A 25 17.49 6.56 -1.33
CA ASP A 25 17.85 5.28 -0.70
C ASP A 25 18.89 4.50 -1.51
N TRP A 26 18.75 4.43 -2.82
CA TRP A 26 19.70 3.71 -3.69
C TRP A 26 21.13 4.31 -3.66
N PHE A 27 21.28 5.58 -3.27
CA PHE A 27 22.59 6.23 -3.18
C PHE A 27 23.17 6.29 -1.76
N ILE A 28 22.31 6.42 -0.73
CA ILE A 28 22.77 6.66 0.65
C ILE A 28 22.33 5.58 1.65
N GLY A 29 21.50 4.60 1.23
CA GLY A 29 21.09 3.47 2.05
C GLY A 29 20.24 3.88 3.27
N LEU A 30 18.96 4.15 3.08
CA LEU A 30 18.05 4.57 4.16
C LEU A 30 17.54 3.36 4.98
N VAL A 31 18.47 2.54 5.48
CA VAL A 31 18.15 1.28 6.19
C VAL A 31 17.19 1.48 7.35
N ALA A 32 17.27 2.61 8.05
CA ALA A 32 16.37 2.94 9.16
C ALA A 32 14.89 3.10 8.77
N LEU A 33 14.58 3.16 7.48
CA LEU A 33 13.21 3.22 6.97
C LEU A 33 12.64 1.85 6.58
N GLN A 34 13.46 0.80 6.59
CA GLN A 34 13.06 -0.57 6.23
C GLN A 34 12.27 -1.21 7.38
N ALA A 35 11.24 -1.98 7.04
CA ALA A 35 10.46 -2.73 8.02
C ALA A 35 10.98 -4.18 8.11
N VAL A 36 11.54 -4.54 9.26
CA VAL A 36 12.00 -5.91 9.54
C VAL A 36 10.96 -6.60 10.43
N PRO A 37 10.31 -7.69 10.00
CA PRO A 37 9.24 -8.34 10.76
C PRO A 37 9.64 -8.76 12.16
N PHE A 38 10.83 -9.31 12.33
CA PHE A 38 11.35 -9.71 13.65
C PHE A 38 11.47 -8.52 14.62
N GLU A 39 12.02 -7.40 14.15
CA GLU A 39 12.16 -6.17 14.95
C GLU A 39 10.80 -5.60 15.33
N LEU A 40 9.86 -5.55 14.37
CA LEU A 40 8.48 -5.14 14.61
C LEU A 40 7.78 -6.02 15.64
N THR A 41 7.99 -7.33 15.56
CA THR A 41 7.44 -8.28 16.55
C THR A 41 7.97 -7.98 17.95
N LEU A 42 9.27 -7.70 18.10
CA LEU A 42 9.86 -7.32 19.39
C LEU A 42 9.32 -5.96 19.87
N ALA A 43 9.21 -4.98 18.99
CA ALA A 43 8.68 -3.66 19.33
C ALA A 43 7.23 -3.72 19.81
N TRP A 44 6.37 -4.52 19.18
CA TRP A 44 5.00 -4.75 19.64
C TRP A 44 4.96 -5.44 21.01
N LYS A 45 5.80 -6.46 21.26
CA LYS A 45 5.89 -7.11 22.57
C LYS A 45 6.30 -6.13 23.67
N GLN A 46 7.28 -5.27 23.39
CA GLN A 46 7.73 -4.22 24.33
C GLN A 46 6.61 -3.22 24.62
N LEU A 47 5.90 -2.75 23.59
CA LEU A 47 4.79 -1.81 23.77
C LEU A 47 3.69 -2.42 24.64
N LEU A 48 3.27 -3.66 24.38
CA LEU A 48 2.23 -4.35 25.14
C LEU A 48 2.64 -4.65 26.58
N ALA A 49 3.93 -4.86 26.82
CA ALA A 49 4.49 -5.04 28.17
C ALA A 49 4.68 -3.73 28.95
N GLY A 50 4.36 -2.57 28.34
CA GLY A 50 4.57 -1.26 28.97
C GLY A 50 6.04 -0.86 29.10
N SER A 51 6.96 -1.51 28.38
CA SER A 51 8.40 -1.25 28.37
C SER A 51 8.89 -0.53 27.11
N GLY A 52 7.97 -0.02 26.30
CA GLY A 52 8.31 0.71 25.06
C GLY A 52 9.10 1.99 25.34
N ASN A 53 10.08 2.26 24.50
CA ASN A 53 10.95 3.43 24.52
C ASN A 53 11.00 4.13 23.14
N GLY A 54 11.90 5.11 22.97
CA GLY A 54 12.03 5.82 21.71
C GLY A 54 12.41 4.93 20.52
N GLU A 55 13.26 3.93 20.72
CA GLU A 55 13.63 2.94 19.68
C GLU A 55 12.44 2.06 19.30
N THR A 56 11.65 1.62 20.28
CA THR A 56 10.40 0.87 20.05
C THR A 56 9.48 1.65 19.13
N PHE A 57 9.26 2.93 19.39
CA PHE A 57 8.40 3.77 18.54
C PHE A 57 9.00 4.02 17.17
N ALA A 58 10.32 4.23 17.07
CA ALA A 58 11.00 4.38 15.78
C ALA A 58 10.84 3.11 14.92
N THR A 59 11.01 1.93 15.51
CA THR A 59 10.79 0.65 14.83
C THR A 59 9.33 0.50 14.37
N LEU A 60 8.35 0.85 15.20
CA LEU A 60 6.94 0.79 14.79
C LEU A 60 6.61 1.74 13.63
N LEU A 61 7.28 2.88 13.53
CA LEU A 61 7.11 3.82 12.41
C LEU A 61 7.60 3.24 11.07
N THR A 62 8.49 2.24 11.08
CA THR A 62 8.90 1.56 9.85
C THR A 62 7.73 0.86 9.15
N SER A 63 6.66 0.53 9.89
CA SER A 63 5.41 0.02 9.30
C SER A 63 4.77 0.99 8.29
N LEU A 64 5.14 2.26 8.31
CA LEU A 64 4.69 3.27 7.34
C LEU A 64 5.80 3.63 6.35
N SER A 65 7.03 3.82 6.84
CA SER A 65 8.15 4.26 5.99
C SER A 65 8.55 3.22 4.94
N VAL A 66 8.24 1.94 5.16
CA VAL A 66 8.45 0.85 4.19
C VAL A 66 7.88 1.17 2.80
N ALA A 67 6.79 1.91 2.72
CA ALA A 67 6.17 2.30 1.45
C ALA A 67 6.98 3.34 0.64
N LEU A 68 8.00 3.93 1.26
CA LEU A 68 8.86 4.94 0.61
C LEU A 68 10.05 4.33 -0.12
N LEU A 69 10.34 3.03 0.08
CA LEU A 69 11.52 2.35 -0.42
C LEU A 69 11.16 1.29 -1.46
N HIS A 70 12.05 1.07 -2.42
CA HIS A 70 11.87 0.01 -3.44
C HIS A 70 13.23 -0.63 -3.75
N SER A 71 13.24 -1.95 -3.94
CA SER A 71 14.45 -2.74 -4.20
C SER A 71 15.13 -2.38 -5.52
N ASP A 72 14.33 -2.03 -6.53
CA ASP A 72 14.82 -1.76 -7.87
C ASP A 72 13.85 -0.87 -8.68
N ALA A 73 14.31 -0.44 -9.87
CA ALA A 73 13.55 0.48 -10.73
C ALA A 73 12.25 -0.14 -11.27
N ILE A 74 12.23 -1.43 -11.57
CA ILE A 74 11.04 -2.11 -12.09
C ILE A 74 9.99 -2.19 -10.99
N HIS A 75 10.40 -2.52 -9.77
CA HIS A 75 9.55 -2.54 -8.58
C HIS A 75 8.94 -1.15 -8.32
N LEU A 76 9.75 -0.08 -8.36
CA LEU A 76 9.26 1.29 -8.22
C LEU A 76 8.24 1.66 -9.32
N ILE A 77 8.57 1.41 -10.59
CA ILE A 77 7.73 1.79 -11.72
C ILE A 77 6.34 1.14 -11.63
N TRP A 78 6.26 -0.17 -11.39
CA TRP A 78 4.98 -0.86 -11.25
C TRP A 78 4.18 -0.37 -10.06
N ASN A 79 4.83 -0.13 -8.93
CA ASN A 79 4.14 0.44 -7.77
C ASN A 79 3.58 1.83 -8.08
N MET A 80 4.35 2.72 -8.70
CA MET A 80 3.91 4.07 -9.01
C MET A 80 2.78 4.10 -10.05
N ILE A 81 2.80 3.21 -11.05
CA ILE A 81 1.70 3.06 -12.01
C ILE A 81 0.39 2.68 -11.29
N PHE A 82 0.42 1.62 -10.49
CA PHE A 82 -0.78 1.16 -9.78
C PHE A 82 -1.20 2.10 -8.65
N PHE A 83 -0.25 2.72 -7.96
CA PHE A 83 -0.51 3.74 -6.97
C PHE A 83 -1.25 4.94 -7.57
N TRP A 84 -0.83 5.39 -8.75
CA TRP A 84 -1.50 6.45 -9.50
C TRP A 84 -2.90 6.03 -9.92
N ILE A 85 -3.04 4.88 -10.59
CA ILE A 85 -4.32 4.42 -11.13
C ILE A 85 -5.36 4.25 -10.01
N PHE A 86 -5.05 3.47 -9.00
CA PHE A 86 -6.00 3.18 -7.93
C PHE A 86 -6.11 4.31 -6.91
N GLY A 87 -5.04 5.02 -6.63
CA GLY A 87 -5.06 6.19 -5.76
C GLY A 87 -5.94 7.31 -6.32
N VAL A 88 -5.86 7.60 -7.63
CA VAL A 88 -6.75 8.57 -8.30
C VAL A 88 -8.19 8.09 -8.29
N ALA A 89 -8.46 6.82 -8.64
CA ALA A 89 -9.81 6.28 -8.64
C ALA A 89 -10.47 6.37 -7.26
N VAL A 90 -9.75 6.01 -6.20
CA VAL A 90 -10.22 6.11 -4.82
C VAL A 90 -10.40 7.57 -4.40
N LEU A 91 -9.43 8.45 -4.72
CA LEU A 91 -9.48 9.88 -4.41
C LEU A 91 -10.73 10.56 -4.98
N GLU A 92 -11.08 10.25 -6.22
CA GLU A 92 -12.26 10.83 -6.89
C GLU A 92 -13.58 10.41 -6.23
N ILE A 93 -13.63 9.24 -5.60
CA ILE A 93 -14.85 8.70 -4.97
C ILE A 93 -14.99 9.17 -3.52
N ILE A 94 -13.90 9.09 -2.72
CA ILE A 94 -13.98 9.29 -1.28
C ILE A 94 -13.25 10.54 -0.75
N GLY A 95 -12.58 11.28 -1.61
CA GLY A 95 -11.83 12.47 -1.26
C GLY A 95 -10.52 12.21 -0.51
N TRP A 96 -9.66 13.23 -0.40
CA TRP A 96 -8.27 13.08 0.03
C TRP A 96 -8.11 12.54 1.47
N ARG A 97 -9.00 12.91 2.41
CA ARG A 97 -8.91 12.49 3.82
C ARG A 97 -9.04 10.97 3.96
N TRP A 98 -10.04 10.40 3.30
CA TRP A 98 -10.25 8.96 3.31
C TRP A 98 -9.20 8.22 2.48
N THR A 99 -8.76 8.81 1.37
CA THR A 99 -7.65 8.27 0.57
C THR A 99 -6.36 8.19 1.39
N LEU A 100 -6.05 9.24 2.17
CA LEU A 100 -4.92 9.22 3.09
C LEU A 100 -5.09 8.15 4.19
N ALA A 101 -6.29 7.99 4.74
CA ALA A 101 -6.57 6.93 5.71
C ALA A 101 -6.35 5.53 5.10
N VAL A 102 -6.82 5.30 3.86
CA VAL A 102 -6.57 4.04 3.14
C VAL A 102 -5.07 3.82 2.90
N LEU A 103 -4.34 4.86 2.50
CA LEU A 103 -2.89 4.80 2.33
C LEU A 103 -2.19 4.35 3.63
N LEU A 104 -2.43 5.08 4.72
CA LEU A 104 -1.73 4.84 5.98
C LEU A 104 -2.13 3.50 6.61
N LEU A 105 -3.44 3.26 6.76
CA LEU A 105 -3.94 2.04 7.38
C LEU A 105 -3.73 0.81 6.49
N GLY A 106 -3.81 0.97 5.17
CA GLY A 106 -3.48 -0.10 4.21
C GLY A 106 -2.01 -0.51 4.31
N THR A 107 -1.09 0.46 4.46
CA THR A 107 0.34 0.17 4.67
C THR A 107 0.57 -0.54 6.00
N ILE A 108 -0.04 -0.07 7.09
CA ILE A 108 0.04 -0.73 8.40
C ILE A 108 -0.55 -2.15 8.33
N GLY A 109 -1.71 -2.31 7.70
CA GLY A 109 -2.34 -3.62 7.53
C GLY A 109 -1.49 -4.58 6.71
N ALA A 110 -0.78 -4.07 5.70
CA ALA A 110 0.17 -4.86 4.92
C ALA A 110 1.33 -5.35 5.80
N THR A 111 1.96 -4.46 6.54
CA THR A 111 3.04 -4.81 7.44
C THR A 111 2.57 -5.81 8.52
N ALA A 112 1.38 -5.57 9.09
CA ALA A 112 0.79 -6.50 10.06
C ALA A 112 0.53 -7.88 9.45
N GLY A 113 0.02 -7.96 8.22
CA GLY A 113 -0.20 -9.23 7.51
C GLY A 113 1.10 -10.02 7.36
N TYR A 114 2.20 -9.36 7.03
CA TYR A 114 3.50 -10.01 6.90
C TYR A 114 4.05 -10.47 8.27
N VAL A 115 4.06 -9.59 9.26
CA VAL A 115 4.53 -9.91 10.62
C VAL A 115 3.74 -11.06 11.25
N LEU A 116 2.43 -11.14 11.01
CA LEU A 116 1.60 -12.22 11.54
C LEU A 116 1.86 -13.58 10.89
N THR A 117 2.28 -13.59 9.61
CA THR A 117 2.60 -14.84 8.91
C THR A 117 4.03 -15.29 9.13
N ASP A 118 4.97 -14.36 9.25
CA ASP A 118 6.36 -14.67 9.52
C ASP A 118 7.00 -13.69 10.52
N PRO A 119 6.71 -13.86 11.83
CA PRO A 119 7.18 -12.96 12.87
C PRO A 119 8.68 -13.07 13.17
N TYR A 120 9.37 -14.04 12.61
CA TYR A 120 10.80 -14.30 12.80
C TYR A 120 11.64 -13.95 11.57
N GLU A 121 11.01 -13.48 10.50
CA GLU A 121 11.73 -13.07 9.29
C GLU A 121 12.63 -11.87 9.56
N THR A 122 13.87 -11.97 9.11
CA THR A 122 14.91 -10.94 9.26
C THR A 122 15.21 -10.19 7.98
N ILE A 123 14.66 -10.64 6.85
CA ILE A 123 14.79 -9.95 5.57
C ILE A 123 13.87 -8.72 5.60
N PRO A 124 14.39 -7.52 5.33
CA PRO A 124 13.59 -6.31 5.31
C PRO A 124 12.52 -6.36 4.22
N MET A 125 11.33 -5.91 4.58
CA MET A 125 10.26 -5.63 3.63
C MET A 125 10.39 -4.18 3.13
N VAL A 126 10.23 -3.97 1.83
CA VAL A 126 10.20 -2.65 1.19
C VAL A 126 9.16 -2.63 0.08
N GLY A 127 8.57 -1.48 -0.18
CA GLY A 127 7.66 -1.24 -1.30
C GLY A 127 6.32 -0.62 -0.92
N ALA A 128 5.80 0.21 -1.82
CA ALA A 128 4.46 0.79 -1.70
C ALA A 128 3.33 -0.21 -2.04
N SER A 129 3.66 -1.45 -2.39
CA SER A 129 2.70 -2.44 -2.89
C SER A 129 1.58 -2.75 -1.90
N GLY A 130 1.86 -2.76 -0.59
CA GLY A 130 0.84 -2.90 0.45
C GLY A 130 -0.19 -1.78 0.43
N ALA A 131 0.24 -0.52 0.26
CA ALA A 131 -0.64 0.64 0.07
C ALA A 131 -1.44 0.55 -1.24
N VAL A 132 -0.78 0.13 -2.34
CA VAL A 132 -1.44 -0.11 -3.64
C VAL A 132 -2.56 -1.14 -3.48
N ARG A 133 -2.28 -2.25 -2.80
CA ARG A 133 -3.31 -3.26 -2.49
C ARG A 133 -4.42 -2.68 -1.60
N GLY A 134 -4.07 -1.80 -0.66
CA GLY A 134 -5.06 -1.05 0.13
C GLY A 134 -6.01 -0.23 -0.75
N PHE A 135 -5.49 0.49 -1.75
CA PHE A 135 -6.34 1.20 -2.72
C PHE A 135 -7.18 0.25 -3.58
N GLN A 136 -6.64 -0.88 -4.03
CA GLN A 136 -7.40 -1.88 -4.78
C GLN A 136 -8.54 -2.46 -3.94
N GLY A 137 -8.28 -2.82 -2.68
CA GLY A 137 -9.28 -3.30 -1.74
C GLY A 137 -10.35 -2.25 -1.45
N ALA A 138 -9.95 -1.00 -1.22
CA ALA A 138 -10.88 0.11 -1.02
C ALA A 138 -11.76 0.33 -2.25
N PHE A 139 -11.20 0.31 -3.45
CA PHE A 139 -11.98 0.44 -4.68
C PHE A 139 -13.00 -0.68 -4.84
N LEU A 140 -12.60 -1.93 -4.60
CA LEU A 140 -13.52 -3.08 -4.64
C LEU A 140 -14.64 -2.93 -3.59
N GLY A 141 -14.29 -2.56 -2.35
CA GLY A 141 -15.27 -2.34 -1.30
C GLY A 141 -16.28 -1.24 -1.65
N LEU A 142 -15.85 -0.16 -2.31
CA LEU A 142 -16.73 0.91 -2.82
C LEU A 142 -17.62 0.42 -3.98
N ALA A 143 -17.06 -0.37 -4.89
CA ALA A 143 -17.81 -0.92 -6.03
C ALA A 143 -18.90 -1.91 -5.59
N VAL A 144 -18.64 -2.69 -4.54
CA VAL A 144 -19.64 -3.59 -3.93
C VAL A 144 -20.77 -2.82 -3.26
N GLN A 145 -20.46 -1.67 -2.62
CA GLN A 145 -21.48 -0.86 -1.95
C GLN A 145 -22.37 -0.11 -2.93
N LYS A 146 -21.80 0.39 -4.03
CA LYS A 146 -22.51 1.19 -5.04
C LYS A 146 -21.78 1.15 -6.37
N SER A 147 -22.53 1.11 -7.47
CA SER A 147 -21.95 1.31 -8.81
C SER A 147 -21.12 2.60 -8.88
N GLN A 148 -19.89 2.47 -9.38
CA GLN A 148 -18.96 3.58 -9.53
C GLN A 148 -18.95 4.08 -10.98
N PRO A 149 -18.68 5.36 -11.23
CA PRO A 149 -18.49 5.87 -12.58
C PRO A 149 -17.17 5.37 -13.18
N ALA A 150 -17.08 5.37 -14.51
CA ALA A 150 -15.79 5.18 -15.18
C ALA A 150 -14.90 6.41 -14.95
N SER A 151 -13.60 6.19 -14.74
CA SER A 151 -12.62 7.26 -14.46
C SER A 151 -11.68 7.46 -15.63
N TYR A 152 -11.43 8.73 -15.97
CA TYR A 152 -10.38 9.08 -16.94
C TYR A 152 -9.04 9.19 -16.20
N ILE A 153 -8.21 8.17 -16.30
CA ILE A 153 -6.92 8.10 -15.61
C ILE A 153 -5.80 8.15 -16.65
N TRP A 154 -5.14 9.33 -16.74
CA TRP A 154 -3.96 9.46 -17.61
C TRP A 154 -2.84 8.49 -17.17
N PRO A 155 -2.11 7.82 -18.09
CA PRO A 155 -2.08 8.01 -19.54
C PRO A 155 -3.07 7.15 -20.35
N VAL A 156 -4.05 6.54 -19.71
CA VAL A 156 -5.04 5.72 -20.42
C VAL A 156 -5.91 6.64 -21.30
N ALA A 157 -5.93 6.37 -22.58
CA ALA A 157 -6.59 7.23 -23.58
C ALA A 157 -8.13 7.15 -23.58
N ARG A 158 -8.72 6.27 -22.76
CA ARG A 158 -10.15 6.05 -22.64
C ARG A 158 -10.57 5.98 -21.15
N PRO A 159 -11.87 6.15 -20.85
CA PRO A 159 -12.35 5.88 -19.51
C PRO A 159 -12.07 4.43 -19.11
N VAL A 160 -11.54 4.24 -17.90
CA VAL A 160 -11.38 2.91 -17.29
C VAL A 160 -12.66 2.59 -16.54
N SER A 161 -13.28 1.48 -16.88
CA SER A 161 -14.52 1.06 -16.23
C SER A 161 -14.27 0.52 -14.82
N PRO A 162 -15.26 0.63 -13.91
CA PRO A 162 -15.16 0.01 -12.58
C PRO A 162 -14.91 -1.50 -12.64
N ALA A 163 -15.48 -2.18 -13.61
CA ALA A 163 -15.29 -3.62 -13.79
C ALA A 163 -13.83 -3.97 -14.13
N GLU A 164 -13.15 -3.16 -14.96
CA GLU A 164 -11.74 -3.35 -15.27
C GLU A 164 -10.87 -3.14 -14.02
N LEU A 165 -11.13 -2.10 -13.24
CA LEU A 165 -10.39 -1.85 -11.99
C LEU A 165 -10.63 -2.97 -10.96
N CYS A 166 -11.87 -3.42 -10.79
CA CYS A 166 -12.19 -4.56 -9.94
C CYS A 166 -11.49 -5.85 -10.42
N ALA A 167 -11.51 -6.13 -11.72
CA ALA A 167 -10.85 -7.30 -12.29
C ALA A 167 -9.33 -7.29 -12.02
N VAL A 168 -8.67 -6.16 -12.20
CA VAL A 168 -7.23 -6.00 -11.87
C VAL A 168 -6.97 -6.23 -10.38
N GLY A 169 -7.81 -5.67 -9.49
CA GLY A 169 -7.67 -5.85 -8.04
C GLY A 169 -7.86 -7.31 -7.62
N VAL A 170 -8.93 -7.96 -8.11
CA VAL A 170 -9.24 -9.38 -7.82
C VAL A 170 -8.14 -10.29 -8.38
N PHE A 171 -7.72 -10.08 -9.63
CA PHE A 171 -6.62 -10.85 -10.22
C PHE A 171 -5.34 -10.75 -9.37
N GLY A 172 -5.00 -9.54 -8.92
CA GLY A 172 -3.86 -9.33 -8.06
C GLY A 172 -3.95 -10.13 -6.74
N VAL A 173 -5.11 -10.12 -6.08
CA VAL A 173 -5.34 -10.91 -4.85
C VAL A 173 -5.23 -12.42 -5.12
N MET A 174 -5.77 -12.89 -6.24
CA MET A 174 -5.63 -14.31 -6.63
C MET A 174 -4.16 -14.69 -6.81
N MET A 175 -3.37 -13.84 -7.49
CA MET A 175 -1.94 -14.08 -7.67
C MET A 175 -1.17 -14.07 -6.33
N ASP A 176 -1.51 -13.17 -5.41
CA ASP A 176 -0.91 -13.14 -4.08
C ASP A 176 -1.26 -14.40 -3.27
N PHE A 177 -2.51 -14.86 -3.34
CA PHE A 177 -2.93 -16.08 -2.67
C PHE A 177 -2.23 -17.32 -3.23
N MET A 178 -2.10 -17.42 -4.55
CA MET A 178 -1.33 -18.47 -5.20
C MET A 178 0.16 -18.41 -4.83
N GLY A 179 0.72 -17.20 -4.68
CA GLY A 179 2.11 -17.01 -4.25
C GLY A 179 2.37 -17.53 -2.84
N ILE A 180 1.46 -17.31 -1.87
CA ILE A 180 1.57 -17.84 -0.50
C ILE A 180 1.54 -19.37 -0.49
N THR A 181 0.74 -19.98 -1.35
CA THR A 181 0.57 -21.45 -1.41
C THR A 181 1.63 -22.14 -2.27
N SER A 182 2.46 -21.39 -2.99
CA SER A 182 3.53 -21.95 -3.81
C SER A 182 4.76 -22.25 -2.95
N GLU A 183 5.43 -23.38 -3.22
CA GLU A 183 6.72 -23.71 -2.59
C GLU A 183 7.91 -22.92 -3.20
N ALA A 184 7.65 -22.10 -4.21
CA ALA A 184 8.67 -21.31 -4.85
C ALA A 184 9.14 -20.19 -3.91
N ALA A 185 10.42 -20.17 -3.59
CA ALA A 185 11.02 -19.03 -2.89
C ALA A 185 10.81 -17.76 -3.73
N SER A 186 10.07 -16.80 -3.19
CA SER A 186 9.84 -15.52 -3.84
C SER A 186 10.26 -14.38 -2.91
N ASN A 187 10.81 -13.33 -3.50
CA ASN A 187 11.13 -12.10 -2.76
C ASN A 187 9.90 -11.21 -2.55
N VAL A 188 8.69 -11.75 -2.76
CA VAL A 188 7.44 -10.98 -2.67
C VAL A 188 6.71 -11.32 -1.38
N ALA A 189 6.44 -10.29 -0.60
CA ALA A 189 5.67 -10.41 0.65
C ALA A 189 4.16 -10.52 0.37
N PHE A 190 3.70 -11.65 -0.17
CA PHE A 190 2.29 -11.86 -0.57
C PHE A 190 1.31 -11.64 0.59
N ALA A 191 1.66 -12.06 1.80
CA ALA A 191 0.83 -11.84 2.99
C ALA A 191 0.66 -10.35 3.32
N ALA A 192 1.70 -9.53 3.07
CA ALA A 192 1.59 -8.07 3.16
C ALA A 192 0.57 -7.53 2.15
N HIS A 193 0.59 -8.02 0.92
CA HIS A 193 -0.37 -7.61 -0.09
C HIS A 193 -1.82 -7.88 0.36
N LEU A 194 -2.10 -9.09 0.85
CA LEU A 194 -3.43 -9.44 1.36
C LEU A 194 -3.83 -8.58 2.57
N GLY A 195 -2.91 -8.35 3.51
CA GLY A 195 -3.13 -7.49 4.66
C GLY A 195 -3.55 -6.07 4.25
N GLY A 196 -2.83 -5.47 3.30
CA GLY A 196 -3.17 -4.17 2.73
C GLY A 196 -4.53 -4.16 2.05
N PHE A 197 -4.80 -5.14 1.19
CA PHE A 197 -6.05 -5.26 0.44
C PHE A 197 -7.27 -5.34 1.35
N PHE A 198 -7.27 -6.27 2.31
CA PHE A 198 -8.40 -6.44 3.22
C PHE A 198 -8.59 -5.23 4.14
N THR A 199 -7.51 -4.60 4.58
CA THR A 199 -7.60 -3.38 5.38
C THR A 199 -8.27 -2.26 4.59
N GLY A 200 -7.84 -2.01 3.37
CA GLY A 200 -8.46 -0.99 2.51
C GLY A 200 -9.93 -1.30 2.20
N MET A 201 -10.25 -2.56 1.92
CA MET A 201 -11.62 -3.01 1.66
C MET A 201 -12.54 -2.79 2.86
N VAL A 202 -12.11 -3.19 4.05
CA VAL A 202 -12.91 -3.06 5.28
C VAL A 202 -13.07 -1.60 5.69
N LEU A 203 -12.02 -0.78 5.54
CA LEU A 203 -12.03 0.61 5.97
C LEU A 203 -13.14 1.43 5.32
N VAL A 204 -13.44 1.20 4.05
CA VAL A 204 -14.45 2.00 3.33
C VAL A 204 -15.88 1.70 3.77
N PHE A 205 -16.13 0.59 4.48
CA PHE A 205 -17.43 0.31 5.09
C PHE A 205 -17.71 1.17 6.34
N PHE A 206 -16.67 1.70 6.98
CA PHE A 206 -16.83 2.64 8.10
C PHE A 206 -17.02 4.09 7.66
N ARG A 207 -16.89 4.36 6.37
CA ARG A 207 -17.18 5.68 5.83
C ARG A 207 -18.70 5.92 5.86
N ARG A 208 -19.12 6.88 6.68
CA ARG A 208 -20.50 7.37 6.59
C ARG A 208 -20.65 8.14 5.28
N ALA A 209 -21.69 7.80 4.51
CA ALA A 209 -22.01 8.44 3.24
C ALA A 209 -22.36 9.93 3.44
#